data_f957a5364543f8f246704e709ec1d312
#
_entry.id   f957a5364543f8f246704e709ec1d312
#
_cell.length_a   1.000
_cell.length_b   1.000
_cell.length_c   1.000
_cell.angle_alpha   90.00
_cell.angle_beta   90.00
_cell.angle_gamma   90.00
#
_symmetry.space_group_name_H-M   'P 1'
#
loop_
_entity.id
_entity.type
_entity.pdbx_description
1 polymer ?
#
loop_
_entity_poly.entity_id
_entity_poly.type
_entity_poly.pdbx_seq_one_letter_code
_entity_poly.pdbx_strand_id
1 'polypeptide(L)'
;MKILDIFLERPRVLFLTLSFILLAGVSSALSLPVQENPELAQRWGSVTTSFPGASPERIETQVLEQLELKLREVTEIDELDSIIVQGFSTTVVEFDQSLDPLLIEQTWSQVQDKVDQVKPLIPEDANLNLIRSSGPPI
;
A
#
# COMPACT_ATOMS: atom_id res chain seq x y z
N MET A 1 45.53 2.30 -31.55
CA MET A 1 46.19 2.24 -30.25
C MET A 1 46.93 3.51 -29.84
N LYS A 2 46.96 4.53 -30.67
CA LYS A 2 47.62 5.81 -30.36
C LYS A 2 47.07 6.59 -29.15
N ILE A 3 45.84 6.28 -28.72
CA ILE A 3 45.23 6.97 -27.56
C ILE A 3 45.79 6.42 -26.25
N LEU A 4 46.06 5.14 -26.16
CA LEU A 4 46.67 4.48 -25.01
C LEU A 4 48.14 4.92 -24.79
N ASP A 5 48.89 5.15 -25.88
CA ASP A 5 50.28 5.59 -25.81
C ASP A 5 50.36 7.02 -25.24
N ILE A 6 49.39 7.90 -25.54
CA ILE A 6 49.36 9.26 -25.00
C ILE A 6 49.14 9.27 -23.48
N PHE A 7 48.33 8.34 -22.96
CA PHE A 7 48.07 8.20 -21.54
C PHE A 7 49.27 7.63 -20.77
N LEU A 8 50.02 6.72 -21.40
CA LEU A 8 51.21 6.09 -20.78
C LEU A 8 52.39 7.03 -20.78
N GLU A 9 52.60 7.87 -21.80
CA GLU A 9 53.69 8.83 -21.90
C GLU A 9 53.51 10.07 -21.02
N ARG A 10 52.27 10.38 -20.58
CA ARG A 10 51.98 11.57 -19.77
C ARG A 10 51.24 11.21 -18.48
N PRO A 11 51.93 10.80 -17.43
CA PRO A 11 51.33 10.40 -16.17
C PRO A 11 50.43 11.46 -15.54
N ARG A 12 50.68 12.74 -15.79
CA ARG A 12 49.85 13.86 -15.30
C ARG A 12 48.45 13.85 -15.93
N VAL A 13 48.37 13.51 -17.21
CA VAL A 13 47.07 13.40 -17.92
C VAL A 13 46.27 12.17 -17.41
N LEU A 14 46.96 11.06 -17.16
CA LEU A 14 46.37 9.86 -16.58
C LEU A 14 45.75 10.17 -15.20
N PHE A 15 46.51 10.81 -14.31
CA PHE A 15 46.03 11.16 -12.96
C PHE A 15 44.85 12.14 -13.02
N LEU A 16 44.87 13.16 -13.90
CA LEU A 16 43.78 14.09 -14.10
C LEU A 16 42.51 13.41 -14.58
N THR A 17 42.62 12.50 -15.57
CA THR A 17 41.47 11.75 -16.10
C THR A 17 40.89 10.82 -15.05
N LEU A 18 41.74 10.12 -14.31
CA LEU A 18 41.32 9.21 -13.25
C LEU A 18 40.61 9.98 -12.12
N SER A 19 41.16 11.12 -11.71
CA SER A 19 40.53 11.98 -10.70
C SER A 19 39.18 12.51 -11.16
N PHE A 20 39.04 12.88 -12.43
CA PHE A 20 37.81 13.39 -13.00
C PHE A 20 36.73 12.29 -13.04
N ILE A 21 37.10 11.06 -13.45
CA ILE A 21 36.19 9.90 -13.46
C ILE A 21 35.74 9.57 -12.03
N LEU A 22 36.69 9.62 -11.07
CA LEU A 22 36.38 9.31 -9.68
C LEU A 22 35.44 10.34 -9.06
N LEU A 23 35.69 11.65 -9.31
CA LEU A 23 34.79 12.71 -8.86
C LEU A 23 33.41 12.63 -9.52
N ALA A 24 33.36 12.35 -10.82
CA ALA A 24 32.10 12.16 -11.54
C ALA A 24 31.33 10.95 -11.00
N GLY A 25 32.02 9.83 -10.71
CA GLY A 25 31.45 8.63 -10.12
C GLY A 25 30.88 8.87 -8.72
N VAL A 26 31.64 9.55 -7.86
CA VAL A 26 31.16 9.90 -6.51
C VAL A 26 29.98 10.86 -6.58
N SER A 27 30.06 11.89 -7.43
CA SER A 27 28.95 12.84 -7.62
C SER A 27 27.68 12.14 -8.13
N SER A 28 27.81 11.21 -9.07
CA SER A 28 26.71 10.42 -9.58
C SER A 28 26.12 9.52 -8.50
N ALA A 29 26.95 8.86 -7.69
CA ALA A 29 26.48 8.01 -6.60
C ALA A 29 25.73 8.78 -5.50
N LEU A 30 26.14 10.02 -5.23
CA LEU A 30 25.47 10.90 -4.27
C LEU A 30 24.19 11.55 -4.82
N SER A 31 24.09 11.68 -6.14
CA SER A 31 22.92 12.26 -6.82
C SER A 31 21.92 11.22 -7.31
N LEU A 32 22.23 9.91 -7.17
CA LEU A 32 21.22 8.89 -7.38
C LEU A 32 20.12 9.13 -6.33
N PRO A 33 18.90 9.54 -6.75
CA PRO A 33 17.78 9.50 -5.84
C PRO A 33 17.64 8.03 -5.46
N VAL A 34 17.77 7.73 -4.18
CA VAL A 34 17.27 6.47 -3.65
C VAL A 34 15.78 6.53 -3.98
N GLN A 35 15.37 5.92 -5.08
CA GLN A 35 13.97 5.63 -5.30
C GLN A 35 13.61 4.70 -4.15
N GLU A 36 13.11 5.30 -3.08
CA GLU A 36 12.17 4.59 -2.22
C GLU A 36 11.20 3.96 -3.20
N ASN A 37 11.05 2.62 -3.09
CA ASN A 37 10.12 1.85 -3.92
C ASN A 37 8.94 2.75 -4.25
N PRO A 38 8.54 2.90 -5.54
CA PRO A 38 7.31 3.62 -5.81
C PRO A 38 6.31 3.02 -4.85
N GLU A 39 5.77 3.83 -3.94
CA GLU A 39 4.70 3.39 -3.07
C GLU A 39 3.64 2.89 -4.03
N LEU A 40 3.62 1.56 -4.21
CA LEU A 40 2.57 0.92 -4.97
C LEU A 40 1.31 1.37 -4.25
N ALA A 41 0.61 2.29 -4.89
CA ALA A 41 -0.57 2.88 -4.31
C ALA A 41 -1.45 1.73 -3.84
N GLN A 42 -1.58 1.59 -2.51
CA GLN A 42 -2.24 0.46 -1.87
C GLN A 42 -3.75 0.58 -2.11
N ARG A 43 -4.19 0.08 -3.27
CA ARG A 43 -5.61 0.11 -3.68
C ARG A 43 -6.43 -1.01 -3.05
N TRP A 44 -5.76 -1.95 -2.40
CA TRP A 44 -6.35 -3.13 -1.77
C TRP A 44 -6.24 -3.04 -0.27
N GLY A 45 -7.27 -3.49 0.40
CA GLY A 45 -7.27 -3.67 1.84
C GLY A 45 -8.32 -4.66 2.26
N SER A 46 -8.31 -5.04 3.52
CA SER A 46 -9.32 -5.90 4.09
C SER A 46 -9.74 -5.42 5.47
N VAL A 47 -11.02 -5.50 5.74
CA VAL A 47 -11.58 -5.34 7.08
C VAL A 47 -11.83 -6.73 7.64
N THR A 48 -11.08 -7.09 8.66
CA THR A 48 -11.27 -8.37 9.35
C THR A 48 -12.20 -8.19 10.54
N THR A 49 -13.15 -9.10 10.67
CA THR A 49 -14.07 -9.16 11.81
C THR A 49 -13.77 -10.42 12.62
N SER A 50 -13.55 -10.26 13.91
CA SER A 50 -13.46 -11.35 14.87
C SER A 50 -14.69 -11.30 15.77
N PHE A 51 -15.51 -12.35 15.76
CA PHE A 51 -16.71 -12.49 16.60
C PHE A 51 -16.78 -13.93 17.15
N PRO A 52 -16.01 -14.23 18.19
CA PRO A 52 -15.87 -15.59 18.71
C PRO A 52 -17.22 -16.23 19.06
N GLY A 53 -17.45 -17.44 18.58
CA GLY A 53 -18.66 -18.20 18.85
C GLY A 53 -19.90 -17.82 18.04
N ALA A 54 -19.81 -16.79 17.18
CA ALA A 54 -20.92 -16.43 16.30
C ALA A 54 -20.99 -17.37 15.09
N SER A 55 -22.22 -17.68 14.67
CA SER A 55 -22.45 -18.37 13.39
C SER A 55 -22.23 -17.40 12.23
N PRO A 56 -21.97 -17.91 11.01
CA PRO A 56 -21.84 -17.08 9.81
C PRO A 56 -23.01 -16.12 9.60
N GLU A 57 -24.25 -16.61 9.74
CA GLU A 57 -25.45 -15.80 9.57
C GLU A 57 -25.54 -14.66 10.59
N ARG A 58 -25.02 -14.91 11.79
CA ARG A 58 -25.00 -13.89 12.85
C ARG A 58 -23.97 -12.81 12.58
N ILE A 59 -22.80 -13.17 12.02
CA ILE A 59 -21.78 -12.22 11.59
C ILE A 59 -22.33 -11.37 10.44
N GLU A 60 -22.97 -12.00 9.47
CA GLU A 60 -23.57 -11.34 8.31
C GLU A 60 -24.58 -10.26 8.75
N THR A 61 -25.58 -10.64 9.53
CA THR A 61 -26.68 -9.73 9.91
C THR A 61 -26.32 -8.69 10.94
N GLN A 62 -25.41 -8.97 11.88
CA GLN A 62 -25.09 -8.08 12.99
C GLN A 62 -23.85 -7.20 12.74
N VAL A 63 -22.97 -7.60 11.82
CA VAL A 63 -21.72 -6.90 11.58
C VAL A 63 -21.57 -6.51 10.12
N LEU A 64 -21.66 -7.45 9.18
CA LEU A 64 -21.33 -7.15 7.78
C LEU A 64 -22.36 -6.25 7.11
N GLU A 65 -23.63 -6.41 7.34
CA GLU A 65 -24.66 -5.51 6.78
C GLU A 65 -24.40 -4.05 7.17
N GLN A 66 -24.01 -3.81 8.43
CA GLN A 66 -23.67 -2.45 8.90
C GLN A 66 -22.36 -1.94 8.30
N LEU A 67 -21.36 -2.82 8.21
CA LEU A 67 -20.08 -2.49 7.65
C LEU A 67 -20.18 -2.15 6.15
N GLU A 68 -20.82 -3.02 5.37
CA GLU A 68 -20.99 -2.81 3.93
C GLU A 68 -21.83 -1.57 3.62
N LEU A 69 -22.90 -1.32 4.39
CA LEU A 69 -23.72 -0.13 4.25
C LEU A 69 -22.88 1.14 4.41
N LYS A 70 -21.97 1.16 5.40
CA LYS A 70 -21.09 2.29 5.66
C LYS A 70 -19.96 2.42 4.65
N LEU A 71 -19.37 1.32 4.22
CA LEU A 71 -18.32 1.32 3.21
C LEU A 71 -18.84 1.76 1.84
N ARG A 72 -20.06 1.42 1.47
CA ARG A 72 -20.71 1.89 0.22
C ARG A 72 -20.98 3.40 0.18
N GLU A 73 -20.85 4.10 1.30
CA GLU A 73 -20.90 5.56 1.31
C GLU A 73 -19.59 6.18 0.76
N VAL A 74 -18.51 5.41 0.64
CA VAL A 74 -17.24 5.83 0.02
C VAL A 74 -17.31 5.54 -1.48
N THR A 75 -17.39 6.61 -2.28
CA THR A 75 -17.64 6.50 -3.73
C THR A 75 -16.50 5.86 -4.50
N GLU A 76 -15.29 5.94 -3.97
CA GLU A 76 -14.04 5.46 -4.57
C GLU A 76 -13.84 3.95 -4.43
N ILE A 77 -14.71 3.25 -3.70
CA ILE A 77 -14.70 1.80 -3.60
C ILE A 77 -15.39 1.21 -4.84
N ASP A 78 -14.66 0.38 -5.59
CA ASP A 78 -15.15 -0.31 -6.77
C ASP A 78 -15.77 -1.66 -6.41
N GLU A 79 -15.06 -2.45 -5.58
CA GLU A 79 -15.49 -3.79 -5.21
C GLU A 79 -15.41 -4.04 -3.69
N LEU A 80 -16.42 -4.74 -3.17
CA LEU A 80 -16.49 -5.23 -1.80
C LEU A 80 -16.85 -6.71 -1.82
N ASP A 81 -15.90 -7.55 -1.43
CA ASP A 81 -16.08 -8.98 -1.32
C ASP A 81 -15.94 -9.45 0.13
N SER A 82 -16.93 -10.20 0.63
CA SER A 82 -16.94 -10.68 2.01
C SER A 82 -16.90 -12.21 2.06
N ILE A 83 -15.93 -12.73 2.79
CA ILE A 83 -15.82 -14.16 3.11
C ILE A 83 -16.11 -14.33 4.60
N ILE A 84 -17.06 -15.20 4.90
CA ILE A 84 -17.53 -15.44 6.27
C ILE A 84 -17.27 -16.90 6.65
N VAL A 85 -16.68 -17.08 7.82
CA VAL A 85 -16.53 -18.37 8.47
C VAL A 85 -17.02 -18.28 9.91
N GLN A 86 -17.11 -19.40 10.61
CA GLN A 86 -17.54 -19.40 12.00
C GLN A 86 -16.60 -18.55 12.88
N GLY A 87 -17.13 -17.52 13.50
CA GLY A 87 -16.38 -16.63 14.41
C GLY A 87 -15.48 -15.60 13.75
N PHE A 88 -15.42 -15.56 12.41
CA PHE A 88 -14.53 -14.66 11.68
C PHE A 88 -15.06 -14.28 10.30
N SER A 89 -14.80 -13.06 9.86
CA SER A 89 -15.01 -12.69 8.46
C SER A 89 -13.91 -11.77 7.96
N THR A 90 -13.75 -11.74 6.64
CA THR A 90 -12.85 -10.81 5.94
C THR A 90 -13.62 -10.15 4.82
N THR A 91 -13.71 -8.84 4.84
CA THR A 91 -14.26 -8.03 3.75
C THR A 91 -13.11 -7.37 3.01
N VAL A 92 -12.92 -7.74 1.76
CA VAL A 92 -11.92 -7.14 0.87
C VAL A 92 -12.49 -5.85 0.32
N VAL A 93 -11.67 -4.80 0.32
CA VAL A 93 -11.99 -3.48 -0.21
C VAL A 93 -11.03 -3.20 -1.35
N GLU A 94 -11.56 -2.97 -2.54
CA GLU A 94 -10.80 -2.54 -3.71
C GLU A 94 -11.25 -1.15 -4.16
N PHE A 95 -10.28 -0.26 -4.39
CA PHE A 95 -10.54 1.06 -4.95
C PHE A 95 -10.48 1.03 -6.47
N ASP A 96 -11.27 1.90 -7.10
CA ASP A 96 -11.26 2.12 -8.54
C ASP A 96 -9.82 2.34 -9.05
N GLN A 97 -9.48 1.64 -10.14
CA GLN A 97 -8.15 1.71 -10.74
C GLN A 97 -7.84 3.08 -11.34
N SER A 98 -8.86 3.87 -11.63
CA SER A 98 -8.73 5.24 -12.12
C SER A 98 -8.46 6.27 -11.02
N LEU A 99 -8.56 5.88 -9.73
CA LEU A 99 -8.33 6.78 -8.60
C LEU A 99 -6.91 7.33 -8.61
N ASP A 100 -6.78 8.65 -8.45
CA ASP A 100 -5.49 9.32 -8.37
C ASP A 100 -4.67 8.78 -7.18
N PRO A 101 -3.41 8.35 -7.40
CA PRO A 101 -2.54 7.89 -6.31
C PRO A 101 -2.43 8.86 -5.14
N LEU A 102 -2.53 10.16 -5.38
CA LEU A 102 -2.48 11.18 -4.33
C LEU A 102 -3.71 11.17 -3.41
N LEU A 103 -4.85 10.66 -3.89
CA LEU A 103 -6.10 10.59 -3.13
C LEU A 103 -6.24 9.28 -2.34
N ILE A 104 -5.43 8.27 -2.63
CA ILE A 104 -5.56 6.94 -2.01
C ILE A 104 -5.43 7.00 -0.49
N GLU A 105 -4.46 7.75 0.04
CA GLU A 105 -4.29 7.90 1.48
C GLU A 105 -5.49 8.61 2.13
N GLN A 106 -6.06 9.60 1.45
CA GLN A 106 -7.26 10.27 1.92
C GLN A 106 -8.47 9.32 1.92
N THR A 107 -8.60 8.51 0.87
CA THR A 107 -9.68 7.51 0.75
C THR A 107 -9.56 6.44 1.83
N TRP A 108 -8.34 5.96 2.13
CA TRP A 108 -8.13 5.04 3.26
C TRP A 108 -8.50 5.65 4.61
N SER A 109 -8.26 6.95 4.80
CA SER A 109 -8.70 7.64 6.01
C SER A 109 -10.22 7.68 6.11
N GLN A 110 -10.93 7.88 4.99
CA GLN A 110 -12.39 7.82 4.95
C GLN A 110 -12.91 6.40 5.26
N VAL A 111 -12.27 5.37 4.70
CA VAL A 111 -12.61 3.96 5.02
C VAL A 111 -12.42 3.67 6.51
N GLN A 112 -11.30 4.12 7.09
CA GLN A 112 -11.06 3.98 8.53
C GLN A 112 -12.15 4.66 9.36
N ASP A 113 -12.53 5.89 9.00
CA ASP A 113 -13.59 6.63 9.69
C ASP A 113 -14.94 5.89 9.61
N LYS A 114 -15.25 5.26 8.46
CA LYS A 114 -16.47 4.44 8.30
C LYS A 114 -16.43 3.17 9.16
N VAL A 115 -15.30 2.47 9.19
CA VAL A 115 -15.10 1.31 10.07
C VAL A 115 -15.26 1.71 11.54
N ASP A 116 -14.72 2.86 11.95
CA ASP A 116 -14.83 3.35 13.33
C ASP A 116 -16.28 3.75 13.68
N GLN A 117 -17.08 4.24 12.72
CA GLN A 117 -18.50 4.51 12.90
C GLN A 117 -19.34 3.25 13.08
N VAL A 118 -18.90 2.12 12.54
CA VAL A 118 -19.60 0.82 12.71
C VAL A 118 -19.34 0.21 14.07
N LYS A 119 -18.17 0.44 14.68
CA LYS A 119 -17.79 -0.15 15.98
C LYS A 119 -18.85 -0.01 17.08
N PRO A 120 -19.48 1.16 17.30
CA PRO A 120 -20.54 1.29 18.30
C PRO A 120 -21.88 0.64 17.92
N LEU A 121 -22.06 0.23 16.67
CA LEU A 121 -23.29 -0.37 16.13
C LEU A 121 -23.28 -1.90 16.19
N ILE A 122 -22.13 -2.50 16.40
CA ILE A 122 -21.94 -3.96 16.45
C ILE A 122 -21.88 -4.45 17.91
N PRO A 123 -22.10 -5.76 18.15
CA PRO A 123 -21.96 -6.34 19.48
C PRO A 123 -20.57 -6.11 20.09
N GLU A 124 -20.51 -5.94 21.43
CA GLU A 124 -19.25 -5.69 22.15
C GLU A 124 -18.22 -6.82 22.00
N ASP A 125 -18.67 -8.05 21.73
CA ASP A 125 -17.81 -9.22 21.52
C ASP A 125 -17.23 -9.27 20.10
N ALA A 126 -17.70 -8.41 19.18
CA ALA A 126 -17.21 -8.32 17.81
C ALA A 126 -16.11 -7.25 17.71
N ASN A 127 -15.04 -7.55 17.00
CA ASN A 127 -13.92 -6.64 16.78
C ASN A 127 -13.65 -6.47 15.29
N LEU A 128 -13.48 -5.21 14.85
CA LEU A 128 -13.13 -4.84 13.48
C LEU A 128 -11.70 -4.32 13.41
N ASN A 129 -10.93 -4.79 12.45
CA ASN A 129 -9.58 -4.33 12.17
C ASN A 129 -9.37 -4.11 10.68
N LEU A 130 -8.91 -2.92 10.29
CA LEU A 130 -8.56 -2.57 8.92
C LEU A 130 -7.08 -2.89 8.66
N ILE A 131 -6.83 -3.69 7.63
CA ILE A 131 -5.49 -4.06 7.16
C ILE A 131 -5.34 -3.58 5.72
N ARG A 132 -4.36 -2.73 5.47
CA ARG A 132 -4.02 -2.29 4.11
C ARG A 132 -3.01 -3.28 3.50
N SER A 133 -3.22 -3.65 2.24
CA SER A 133 -2.34 -4.57 1.53
C SER A 133 -1.76 -3.93 0.28
N SER A 134 -0.50 -4.21 -0.01
CA SER A 134 0.18 -3.74 -1.22
C SER A 134 -0.04 -4.62 -2.45
N GLY A 135 -0.92 -5.61 -2.39
CA GLY A 135 -1.20 -6.51 -3.49
C GLY A 135 -2.58 -7.15 -3.41
N PRO A 136 -3.05 -7.76 -4.51
CA PRO A 136 -4.34 -8.43 -4.56
C PRO A 136 -4.41 -9.55 -3.51
N PRO A 137 -5.60 -9.87 -3.00
CA PRO A 137 -5.79 -11.01 -2.13
C PRO A 137 -5.42 -12.30 -2.88
N ILE A 138 -4.75 -13.21 -2.18
CA ILE A 138 -4.32 -14.51 -2.72
C ILE A 138 -5.51 -15.46 -2.71
#